data_da9d5c3bfce1fc0fad7da12ac0e3c1e1
#
_entry.id   da9d5c3bfce1fc0fad7da12ac0e3c1e1
#
_cell.length_a   1.000
_cell.length_b   1.000
_cell.length_c   1.000
_cell.angle_alpha   90.00
_cell.angle_beta   90.00
_cell.angle_gamma   90.00
#
_symmetry.space_group_name_H-M   'P 1'
#
loop_
_entity.id
_entity.type
_entity.pdbx_description
1 polymer ?
#
loop_
_entity_poly.entity_id
_entity_poly.type
_entity_poly.pdbx_seq_one_letter_code
_entity_poly.pdbx_strand_id
1 'polypeptide(L)'
;EGEWGLSVFIEYMDKKILIDAGASKLFLDNAKSLGVNLEAVDYAVLSHAHYDHANGMEGFFEINRKAKFYVQESVEENVYAKKWIFKKYIGIPRGILEQRKDRIEKVSGNFKLCDGVYIIPHSTDGLEEVGKREKMYIKTKYGLKPDCFAHEQSLVFDTEKGLVIFNSCSHGGAANIINEVSSAFPGKKVYAMLGGFHLHNKSEKYIVDFASKVKETGVEYVCTGHCTGDASYEVLKRELGDICNKISVGLVVEF
;
A
#
# COMPACT_ATOMS: atom_id res chain seq x y z
N GLU A 1 -3.48 18.92 5.00
CA GLU A 1 -3.86 18.30 6.29
C GLU A 1 -3.61 16.79 6.23
N GLY A 2 -3.38 16.14 7.40
CA GLY A 2 -3.19 14.69 7.52
C GLY A 2 -4.42 13.98 8.05
N GLU A 3 -4.61 12.74 7.64
CA GLU A 3 -5.59 11.81 8.18
C GLU A 3 -4.94 10.43 8.36
N TRP A 4 -5.64 9.49 9.01
CA TRP A 4 -5.21 8.11 9.03
C TRP A 4 -5.56 7.46 7.69
N GLY A 5 -4.64 7.55 6.75
CA GLY A 5 -4.78 7.06 5.38
C GLY A 5 -3.54 7.40 4.55
N LEU A 6 -3.44 6.82 3.37
CA LEU A 6 -2.37 7.11 2.43
C LEU A 6 -2.93 7.25 1.01
N SER A 7 -2.37 8.20 0.28
CA SER A 7 -2.56 8.35 -1.16
C SER A 7 -1.28 8.96 -1.74
N VAL A 8 -0.73 8.36 -2.79
CA VAL A 8 0.50 8.83 -3.41
C VAL A 8 0.27 9.03 -4.91
N PHE A 9 0.57 10.23 -5.39
CA PHE A 9 0.58 10.55 -6.81
C PHE A 9 1.99 10.38 -7.35
N ILE A 10 2.12 9.71 -8.50
CA ILE A 10 3.41 9.34 -9.10
C ILE A 10 3.39 9.76 -10.56
N GLU A 11 4.43 10.47 -10.98
CA GLU A 11 4.73 10.70 -12.38
C GLU A 11 5.89 9.79 -12.79
N TYR A 12 5.67 8.97 -13.81
CA TYR A 12 6.67 8.05 -14.35
C TYR A 12 6.62 8.07 -15.88
N MET A 13 7.71 8.50 -16.50
CA MET A 13 7.75 8.79 -17.94
C MET A 13 6.61 9.75 -18.33
N ASP A 14 5.73 9.34 -19.23
CA ASP A 14 4.55 10.10 -19.69
C ASP A 14 3.26 9.75 -18.93
N LYS A 15 3.33 8.89 -17.90
CA LYS A 15 2.18 8.38 -17.16
C LYS A 15 2.02 9.04 -15.79
N LYS A 16 0.77 9.25 -15.41
CA LYS A 16 0.35 9.71 -14.09
C LYS A 16 -0.41 8.60 -13.39
N ILE A 17 0.10 8.19 -12.25
CA ILE A 17 -0.38 7.01 -11.52
C ILE A 17 -0.74 7.42 -10.11
N LEU A 18 -1.88 6.95 -9.62
CA LEU A 18 -2.30 7.10 -8.23
C LEU A 18 -2.22 5.74 -7.54
N ILE A 19 -1.57 5.66 -6.38
CA ILE A 19 -1.72 4.52 -5.49
C ILE A 19 -2.51 4.96 -4.27
N ASP A 20 -3.62 4.28 -4.02
CA ASP A 20 -4.60 4.53 -2.97
C ASP A 20 -5.31 5.90 -3.04
N ALA A 21 -6.39 6.03 -2.31
CA ALA A 21 -7.26 7.20 -2.31
C ALA A 21 -7.56 7.74 -0.89
N GLY A 22 -6.76 7.34 0.11
CA GLY A 22 -6.94 7.81 1.49
C GLY A 22 -8.21 7.30 2.19
N ALA A 23 -8.42 7.80 3.42
CA ALA A 23 -9.54 7.42 4.27
C ALA A 23 -10.81 8.27 4.02
N SER A 24 -10.71 9.36 3.27
CA SER A 24 -11.80 10.27 2.98
C SER A 24 -11.56 11.05 1.67
N LYS A 25 -12.36 12.10 1.42
CA LYS A 25 -12.13 13.03 0.30
C LYS A 25 -10.97 14.03 0.57
N LEU A 26 -10.33 14.00 1.74
CA LEU A 26 -9.25 14.92 2.10
C LEU A 26 -8.07 14.86 1.12
N PHE A 27 -7.77 13.69 0.56
CA PHE A 27 -6.70 13.58 -0.43
C PHE A 27 -6.96 14.41 -1.70
N LEU A 28 -8.24 14.65 -2.08
CA LEU A 28 -8.62 15.54 -3.20
C LEU A 28 -8.29 16.99 -2.88
N ASP A 29 -8.63 17.43 -1.65
CA ASP A 29 -8.34 18.80 -1.19
C ASP A 29 -6.84 19.04 -1.07
N ASN A 30 -6.10 18.03 -0.57
CA ASN A 30 -4.64 18.05 -0.51
C ASN A 30 -4.03 18.13 -1.92
N ALA A 31 -4.47 17.28 -2.86
CA ALA A 31 -4.01 17.28 -4.24
C ALA A 31 -4.24 18.66 -4.89
N LYS A 32 -5.43 19.23 -4.74
CA LYS A 32 -5.75 20.58 -5.22
C LYS A 32 -4.83 21.65 -4.62
N SER A 33 -4.60 21.59 -3.31
CA SER A 33 -3.73 22.54 -2.61
C SER A 33 -2.26 22.44 -3.03
N LEU A 34 -1.82 21.25 -3.44
CA LEU A 34 -0.47 20.96 -3.93
C LEU A 34 -0.32 21.16 -5.45
N GLY A 35 -1.39 21.53 -6.16
CA GLY A 35 -1.38 21.69 -7.61
C GLY A 35 -1.33 20.37 -8.39
N VAL A 36 -1.64 19.24 -7.75
CA VAL A 36 -1.68 17.92 -8.38
C VAL A 36 -3.01 17.74 -9.13
N ASN A 37 -2.92 17.49 -10.43
CA ASN A 37 -4.10 17.28 -11.28
C ASN A 37 -4.49 15.80 -11.31
N LEU A 38 -5.43 15.40 -10.45
CA LEU A 38 -5.94 14.03 -10.38
C LEU A 38 -6.85 13.66 -11.57
N GLU A 39 -7.44 14.63 -12.30
CA GLU A 39 -8.20 14.35 -13.52
C GLU A 39 -7.29 13.77 -14.63
N ALA A 40 -6.00 14.12 -14.58
CA ALA A 40 -5.02 13.66 -15.56
C ALA A 40 -4.47 12.26 -15.27
N VAL A 41 -4.76 11.64 -14.11
CA VAL A 41 -4.30 10.30 -13.76
C VAL A 41 -4.73 9.28 -14.83
N ASP A 42 -3.79 8.46 -15.27
CA ASP A 42 -3.98 7.43 -16.29
C ASP A 42 -4.33 6.08 -15.69
N TYR A 43 -3.73 5.73 -14.55
CA TYR A 43 -3.92 4.49 -13.83
C TYR A 43 -4.06 4.74 -12.34
N ALA A 44 -4.96 4.04 -11.68
CA ALA A 44 -5.04 4.03 -10.22
C ALA A 44 -4.87 2.59 -9.71
N VAL A 45 -4.18 2.40 -8.60
CA VAL A 45 -3.92 1.09 -8.01
C VAL A 45 -4.37 1.12 -6.55
N LEU A 46 -5.12 0.12 -6.11
CA LEU A 46 -5.42 -0.07 -4.71
C LEU A 46 -4.41 -1.06 -4.12
N SER A 47 -3.64 -0.63 -3.13
CA SER A 47 -2.62 -1.46 -2.49
C SER A 47 -3.22 -2.65 -1.75
N HIS A 48 -4.37 -2.47 -1.10
CA HIS A 48 -5.09 -3.51 -0.36
C HIS A 48 -6.50 -3.05 0.05
N ALA A 49 -7.34 -3.97 0.50
CA ALA A 49 -8.77 -3.75 0.70
C ALA A 49 -9.15 -3.11 2.05
N HIS A 50 -8.37 -2.13 2.56
CA HIS A 50 -8.72 -1.39 3.78
C HIS A 50 -9.28 0.00 3.49
N TYR A 51 -10.18 0.46 4.39
CA TYR A 51 -10.94 1.71 4.23
C TYR A 51 -10.07 2.97 4.14
N ASP A 52 -8.96 2.98 4.85
CA ASP A 52 -8.01 4.10 4.93
C ASP A 52 -7.13 4.27 3.67
N HIS A 53 -7.33 3.37 2.69
CA HIS A 53 -6.73 3.42 1.37
C HIS A 53 -7.78 3.54 0.25
N ALA A 54 -9.03 3.18 0.54
CA ALA A 54 -10.07 3.02 -0.47
C ALA A 54 -11.25 4.01 -0.36
N ASN A 55 -11.48 4.66 0.79
CA ASN A 55 -12.68 5.46 0.99
C ASN A 55 -12.78 6.68 0.06
N GLY A 56 -11.64 7.20 -0.43
CA GLY A 56 -11.63 8.28 -1.39
C GLY A 56 -11.93 7.87 -2.83
N MET A 57 -12.02 6.57 -3.16
CA MET A 57 -12.23 6.08 -4.52
C MET A 57 -13.46 6.69 -5.20
N GLU A 58 -14.59 6.83 -4.49
CA GLU A 58 -15.78 7.49 -5.06
C GLU A 58 -15.49 8.93 -5.46
N GLY A 59 -14.82 9.70 -4.60
CA GLY A 59 -14.41 11.06 -4.91
C GLY A 59 -13.47 11.13 -6.11
N PHE A 60 -12.55 10.17 -6.23
CA PHE A 60 -11.69 10.07 -7.39
C PHE A 60 -12.49 9.81 -8.67
N PHE A 61 -13.44 8.88 -8.67
CA PHE A 61 -14.30 8.58 -9.83
C PHE A 61 -15.20 9.76 -10.22
N GLU A 62 -15.54 10.65 -9.29
CA GLU A 62 -16.32 11.87 -9.58
C GLU A 62 -15.52 12.84 -10.46
N ILE A 63 -14.20 12.97 -10.24
CA ILE A 63 -13.33 13.91 -10.94
C ILE A 63 -12.56 13.29 -12.11
N ASN A 64 -12.03 12.09 -11.95
CA ASN A 64 -11.33 11.38 -13.02
C ASN A 64 -12.32 10.51 -13.81
N ARG A 65 -12.37 10.67 -15.14
CA ARG A 65 -13.32 9.98 -16.02
C ARG A 65 -12.71 8.83 -16.82
N LYS A 66 -11.40 8.61 -16.74
CA LYS A 66 -10.68 7.66 -17.60
C LYS A 66 -9.98 6.52 -16.84
N ALA A 67 -9.31 6.80 -15.74
CA ALA A 67 -8.50 5.82 -15.04
C ALA A 67 -9.36 4.73 -14.39
N LYS A 68 -8.92 3.49 -14.49
CA LYS A 68 -9.44 2.38 -13.70
C LYS A 68 -8.63 2.23 -12.41
N PHE A 69 -9.26 1.71 -11.36
CA PHE A 69 -8.56 1.16 -10.21
C PHE A 69 -8.22 -0.31 -10.44
N TYR A 70 -6.93 -0.63 -10.40
CA TYR A 70 -6.40 -1.99 -10.48
C TYR A 70 -6.32 -2.56 -9.06
N VAL A 71 -7.04 -3.64 -8.81
CA VAL A 71 -7.16 -4.29 -7.50
C VAL A 71 -6.84 -5.77 -7.64
N GLN A 72 -6.32 -6.40 -6.57
CA GLN A 72 -6.16 -7.85 -6.58
C GLN A 72 -7.49 -8.57 -6.80
N GLU A 73 -7.47 -9.70 -7.50
CA GLU A 73 -8.65 -10.51 -7.79
C GLU A 73 -9.40 -10.94 -6.53
N SER A 74 -8.68 -11.14 -5.42
CA SER A 74 -9.21 -11.50 -4.10
C SER A 74 -9.84 -10.34 -3.32
N VAL A 75 -9.79 -9.10 -3.84
CA VAL A 75 -10.46 -7.95 -3.21
C VAL A 75 -11.96 -8.16 -3.19
N GLU A 76 -12.54 -8.13 -1.99
CA GLU A 76 -13.97 -8.21 -1.73
C GLU A 76 -14.36 -7.22 -0.63
N GLU A 77 -15.67 -6.94 -0.52
CA GLU A 77 -16.23 -6.08 0.52
C GLU A 77 -16.48 -6.85 1.82
N ASN A 78 -15.44 -7.49 2.35
CA ASN A 78 -15.57 -8.50 3.39
C ASN A 78 -14.56 -8.40 4.55
N VAL A 79 -13.79 -7.30 4.64
CA VAL A 79 -12.74 -7.12 5.66
C VAL A 79 -13.29 -6.51 6.95
N TYR A 80 -12.92 -7.10 8.09
CA TYR A 80 -13.39 -6.69 9.42
C TYR A 80 -12.25 -6.68 10.44
N ALA A 81 -12.27 -5.69 11.33
CA ALA A 81 -11.55 -5.75 12.60
C ALA A 81 -12.48 -6.38 13.68
N LYS A 82 -11.88 -7.18 14.56
CA LYS A 82 -12.61 -7.80 15.68
C LYS A 82 -11.95 -7.44 17.00
N LYS A 83 -12.72 -6.80 17.90
CA LYS A 83 -12.30 -6.57 19.28
C LYS A 83 -13.35 -7.18 20.22
N TRP A 84 -12.97 -8.27 20.92
CA TRP A 84 -13.87 -9.05 21.79
C TRP A 84 -15.04 -9.62 20.96
N ILE A 85 -16.26 -9.23 21.29
CA ILE A 85 -17.50 -9.61 20.57
C ILE A 85 -17.85 -8.64 19.43
N PHE A 86 -17.24 -7.44 19.43
CA PHE A 86 -17.55 -6.40 18.45
C PHE A 86 -16.78 -6.63 17.15
N LYS A 87 -17.49 -6.43 16.03
CA LYS A 87 -16.96 -6.50 14.68
C LYS A 87 -17.16 -5.14 14.02
N LYS A 88 -16.08 -4.55 13.52
CA LYS A 88 -16.13 -3.31 12.74
C LYS A 88 -15.73 -3.64 11.31
N TYR A 89 -16.54 -3.22 10.35
CA TYR A 89 -16.14 -3.26 8.95
C TYR A 89 -15.01 -2.27 8.72
N ILE A 90 -13.94 -2.73 8.10
CA ILE A 90 -12.74 -1.94 7.78
C ILE A 90 -12.32 -2.10 6.32
N GLY A 91 -13.19 -2.66 5.49
CA GLY A 91 -12.94 -2.89 4.06
C GLY A 91 -13.23 -1.66 3.21
N ILE A 92 -13.12 -1.86 1.90
CA ILE A 92 -13.42 -0.85 0.87
C ILE A 92 -14.90 -0.40 0.94
N PRO A 93 -15.28 0.75 0.35
CA PRO A 93 -16.67 1.22 0.35
C PRO A 93 -17.63 0.14 -0.15
N ARG A 94 -18.72 -0.07 0.61
CA ARG A 94 -19.69 -1.11 0.27
C ARG A 94 -20.43 -0.79 -1.02
N GLY A 95 -20.56 -1.79 -1.89
CA GLY A 95 -21.21 -1.68 -3.19
C GLY A 95 -20.33 -1.11 -4.30
N ILE A 96 -19.10 -0.66 -3.99
CA ILE A 96 -18.22 -0.01 -4.98
C ILE A 96 -17.82 -0.96 -6.10
N LEU A 97 -17.59 -2.24 -5.79
CA LEU A 97 -17.18 -3.23 -6.79
C LEU A 97 -18.26 -3.43 -7.87
N GLU A 98 -19.54 -3.39 -7.52
CA GLU A 98 -20.63 -3.50 -8.47
C GLU A 98 -20.98 -2.16 -9.12
N GLN A 99 -21.05 -1.08 -8.34
CA GLN A 99 -21.42 0.26 -8.82
C GLN A 99 -20.40 0.85 -9.79
N ARG A 100 -19.13 0.48 -9.66
CA ARG A 100 -18.00 0.96 -10.46
C ARG A 100 -17.29 -0.16 -11.23
N LYS A 101 -17.97 -1.26 -11.53
CA LYS A 101 -17.38 -2.43 -12.20
C LYS A 101 -16.70 -2.14 -13.53
N ASP A 102 -17.15 -1.11 -14.24
CA ASP A 102 -16.54 -0.61 -15.48
C ASP A 102 -15.24 0.16 -15.25
N ARG A 103 -15.01 0.61 -14.01
CA ARG A 103 -13.86 1.42 -13.58
C ARG A 103 -12.93 0.67 -12.61
N ILE A 104 -13.20 -0.59 -12.30
CA ILE A 104 -12.38 -1.46 -11.45
C ILE A 104 -11.91 -2.65 -12.27
N GLU A 105 -10.59 -2.85 -12.32
CA GLU A 105 -9.95 -3.95 -13.02
C GLU A 105 -9.33 -4.91 -11.99
N LYS A 106 -9.81 -6.15 -11.96
CA LYS A 106 -9.23 -7.20 -11.09
C LYS A 106 -8.04 -7.84 -11.79
N VAL A 107 -6.89 -7.88 -11.10
CA VAL A 107 -5.64 -8.46 -11.61
C VAL A 107 -5.14 -9.57 -10.71
N SER A 108 -4.36 -10.49 -11.27
CA SER A 108 -3.74 -11.60 -10.53
C SER A 108 -2.34 -11.89 -11.06
N GLY A 109 -1.52 -12.51 -10.22
CA GLY A 109 -0.12 -12.75 -10.54
C GLY A 109 0.67 -11.47 -10.80
N ASN A 110 1.89 -11.62 -11.33
CA ASN A 110 2.71 -10.47 -11.71
C ASN A 110 2.10 -9.81 -12.95
N PHE A 111 1.57 -8.61 -12.79
CA PHE A 111 0.83 -7.89 -13.82
C PHE A 111 1.62 -6.68 -14.31
N LYS A 112 1.84 -6.56 -15.62
CA LYS A 112 2.44 -5.37 -16.22
C LYS A 112 1.35 -4.31 -16.44
N LEU A 113 1.40 -3.22 -15.68
CA LEU A 113 0.42 -2.13 -15.77
C LEU A 113 0.66 -1.26 -17.03
N CYS A 114 1.90 -0.88 -17.23
CA CYS A 114 2.41 -0.21 -18.44
C CYS A 114 3.92 -0.43 -18.54
N ASP A 115 4.59 0.19 -19.52
CA ASP A 115 6.03 0.03 -19.67
C ASP A 115 6.77 0.53 -18.42
N GLY A 116 7.60 -0.36 -17.86
CA GLY A 116 8.37 -0.11 -16.65
C GLY A 116 7.57 -0.12 -15.34
N VAL A 117 6.24 -0.40 -15.36
CA VAL A 117 5.40 -0.39 -14.17
C VAL A 117 4.67 -1.72 -14.00
N TYR A 118 4.77 -2.30 -12.81
CA TYR A 118 4.25 -3.62 -12.51
C TYR A 118 3.47 -3.64 -11.19
N ILE A 119 2.47 -4.51 -11.13
CA ILE A 119 1.76 -4.86 -9.91
C ILE A 119 2.19 -6.26 -9.49
N ILE A 120 2.70 -6.39 -8.27
CA ILE A 120 3.22 -7.65 -7.72
C ILE A 120 2.40 -8.01 -6.49
N PRO A 121 1.67 -9.14 -6.50
CA PRO A 121 0.96 -9.64 -5.32
C PRO A 121 1.95 -10.21 -4.31
N HIS A 122 1.50 -10.42 -3.08
CA HIS A 122 2.31 -11.02 -2.03
C HIS A 122 1.96 -12.50 -1.85
N SER A 123 2.99 -13.29 -1.57
CA SER A 123 2.91 -14.74 -1.36
C SER A 123 3.57 -15.20 -0.06
N THR A 124 3.81 -14.25 0.86
CA THR A 124 4.41 -14.53 2.18
C THR A 124 3.59 -15.58 2.94
N ASP A 125 4.24 -16.63 3.39
CA ASP A 125 3.62 -17.68 4.22
C ASP A 125 3.24 -17.16 5.60
N GLY A 126 2.18 -17.73 6.17
CA GLY A 126 1.76 -17.48 7.56
C GLY A 126 1.06 -16.15 7.80
N LEU A 127 0.60 -15.44 6.77
CA LEU A 127 -0.12 -14.17 6.92
C LEU A 127 -1.44 -14.28 7.70
N GLU A 128 -2.08 -15.46 7.75
CA GLU A 128 -3.24 -15.70 8.63
C GLU A 128 -2.90 -15.50 10.11
N GLU A 129 -1.68 -15.85 10.54
CA GLU A 129 -1.23 -15.57 11.91
C GLU A 129 -0.99 -14.07 12.15
N VAL A 130 -0.59 -13.34 11.11
CA VAL A 130 -0.53 -11.86 11.14
C VAL A 130 -1.94 -11.30 11.32
N GLY A 131 -2.90 -11.71 10.49
CA GLY A 131 -4.29 -11.29 10.58
C GLY A 131 -4.90 -11.57 11.96
N LYS A 132 -4.65 -12.76 12.52
CA LYS A 132 -5.09 -13.13 13.86
C LYS A 132 -4.49 -12.22 14.96
N ARG A 133 -3.18 -11.95 14.87
CA ARG A 133 -2.46 -11.07 15.81
C ARG A 133 -2.96 -9.64 15.74
N GLU A 134 -3.17 -9.12 14.52
CA GLU A 134 -3.68 -7.76 14.28
C GLU A 134 -5.22 -7.66 14.44
N LYS A 135 -5.88 -8.78 14.72
CA LYS A 135 -7.35 -8.88 14.87
C LYS A 135 -8.11 -8.46 13.61
N MET A 136 -7.51 -8.73 12.44
CA MET A 136 -8.09 -8.52 11.12
C MET A 136 -8.63 -9.84 10.56
N TYR A 137 -9.81 -9.78 9.97
CA TYR A 137 -10.55 -10.96 9.54
C TYR A 137 -11.25 -10.69 8.23
N ILE A 138 -11.41 -11.71 7.41
CA ILE A 138 -12.31 -11.69 6.26
C ILE A 138 -13.58 -12.49 6.57
N LYS A 139 -14.72 -11.96 6.12
CA LYS A 139 -16.01 -12.64 6.22
C LYS A 139 -16.17 -13.60 5.05
N THR A 140 -16.39 -14.86 5.35
CA THR A 140 -16.69 -15.92 4.38
C THR A 140 -18.10 -16.43 4.59
N LYS A 141 -18.58 -17.32 3.73
CA LYS A 141 -19.85 -18.03 3.91
C LYS A 141 -19.89 -18.89 5.18
N TYR A 142 -18.74 -19.25 5.72
CA TYR A 142 -18.61 -20.05 6.96
C TYR A 142 -18.35 -19.20 8.21
N GLY A 143 -18.31 -17.89 8.09
CA GLY A 143 -18.02 -16.97 9.19
C GLY A 143 -16.74 -16.17 8.98
N LEU A 144 -16.20 -15.61 10.08
CA LEU A 144 -14.96 -14.87 10.06
C LEU A 144 -13.76 -15.84 10.15
N LYS A 145 -12.80 -15.69 9.24
CA LYS A 145 -11.47 -16.29 9.34
C LYS A 145 -10.39 -15.20 9.42
N PRO A 146 -9.23 -15.46 10.03
CA PRO A 146 -8.14 -14.50 10.00
C PRO A 146 -7.83 -14.06 8.58
N ASP A 147 -7.49 -12.79 8.40
CA ASP A 147 -7.10 -12.25 7.11
C ASP A 147 -5.71 -12.80 6.74
N CYS A 148 -5.57 -13.30 5.53
CA CYS A 148 -4.30 -13.71 4.95
C CYS A 148 -3.72 -12.63 4.01
N PHE A 149 -4.34 -11.46 3.94
CA PHE A 149 -3.96 -10.31 3.13
C PHE A 149 -3.72 -10.65 1.64
N ALA A 150 -4.40 -11.67 1.12
CA ALA A 150 -4.32 -12.03 -0.30
C ALA A 150 -4.74 -10.88 -1.24
N HIS A 151 -5.43 -9.89 -0.69
CA HIS A 151 -5.84 -8.67 -1.39
C HIS A 151 -4.73 -7.58 -1.42
N GLU A 152 -3.55 -7.82 -0.82
CA GLU A 152 -2.44 -6.87 -0.80
C GLU A 152 -1.54 -7.05 -2.03
N GLN A 153 -1.08 -5.94 -2.59
CA GLN A 153 -0.17 -5.88 -3.73
C GLN A 153 0.76 -4.67 -3.65
N SER A 154 1.93 -4.78 -4.27
CA SER A 154 2.87 -3.68 -4.46
C SER A 154 2.81 -3.13 -5.87
N LEU A 155 2.99 -1.81 -6.01
CA LEU A 155 3.26 -1.14 -7.27
C LEU A 155 4.78 -0.96 -7.41
N VAL A 156 5.35 -1.45 -8.51
CA VAL A 156 6.80 -1.51 -8.71
C VAL A 156 7.18 -0.78 -9.98
N PHE A 157 8.16 0.11 -9.88
CA PHE A 157 8.71 0.89 -10.98
C PHE A 157 10.13 0.43 -11.29
N ASP A 158 10.42 0.24 -12.57
CA ASP A 158 11.73 -0.12 -13.08
C ASP A 158 12.47 1.17 -13.49
N THR A 159 13.35 1.68 -12.62
CA THR A 159 14.06 2.92 -12.81
C THR A 159 15.55 2.69 -13.12
N GLU A 160 16.25 3.74 -13.54
CA GLU A 160 17.71 3.68 -13.77
C GLU A 160 18.50 3.31 -12.50
N LYS A 161 17.99 3.69 -11.32
CA LYS A 161 18.63 3.35 -10.02
C LYS A 161 18.35 1.91 -9.57
N GLY A 162 17.32 1.28 -10.12
CA GLY A 162 16.80 -0.04 -9.73
C GLY A 162 15.30 -0.01 -9.52
N LEU A 163 14.76 -1.06 -8.91
CA LEU A 163 13.33 -1.18 -8.64
C LEU A 163 12.92 -0.28 -7.47
N VAL A 164 11.85 0.49 -7.66
CA VAL A 164 11.21 1.31 -6.62
C VAL A 164 9.86 0.70 -6.29
N ILE A 165 9.65 0.33 -5.03
CA ILE A 165 8.45 -0.36 -4.54
C ILE A 165 7.58 0.62 -3.76
N PHE A 166 6.29 0.69 -4.09
CA PHE A 166 5.25 1.30 -3.26
C PHE A 166 4.36 0.20 -2.70
N ASN A 167 4.29 0.11 -1.37
CA ASN A 167 3.36 -0.76 -0.64
C ASN A 167 2.85 -0.05 0.61
N SER A 168 1.55 0.13 0.70
CA SER A 168 0.99 1.12 1.64
C SER A 168 0.96 0.68 3.10
N CYS A 169 0.84 -0.63 3.39
CA CYS A 169 0.82 -1.13 4.77
C CYS A 169 1.80 -2.26 5.08
N SER A 170 2.27 -2.98 4.08
CA SER A 170 3.28 -4.04 4.20
C SER A 170 2.94 -5.09 5.26
N HIS A 171 1.70 -5.61 5.23
CA HIS A 171 1.25 -6.64 6.18
C HIS A 171 2.09 -7.93 6.11
N GLY A 172 2.65 -8.25 4.93
CA GLY A 172 3.61 -9.32 4.74
C GLY A 172 5.00 -9.05 5.33
N GLY A 173 5.26 -7.80 5.75
CA GLY A 173 6.56 -7.34 6.21
C GLY A 173 7.46 -6.82 5.08
N ALA A 174 8.05 -5.62 5.26
CA ALA A 174 8.81 -4.94 4.21
C ALA A 174 9.93 -5.78 3.61
N ALA A 175 10.71 -6.47 4.44
CA ALA A 175 11.82 -7.31 3.95
C ALA A 175 11.33 -8.48 3.08
N ASN A 176 10.20 -9.12 3.45
CA ASN A 176 9.62 -10.18 2.64
C ASN A 176 9.14 -9.64 1.29
N ILE A 177 8.44 -8.50 1.29
CA ILE A 177 7.96 -7.84 0.07
C ILE A 177 9.13 -7.46 -0.85
N ILE A 178 10.21 -6.91 -0.30
CA ILE A 178 11.43 -6.61 -1.07
C ILE A 178 11.99 -7.88 -1.72
N ASN A 179 12.07 -8.97 -0.97
CA ASN A 179 12.59 -10.25 -1.47
C ASN A 179 11.68 -10.87 -2.52
N GLU A 180 10.36 -10.80 -2.36
CA GLU A 180 9.37 -11.26 -3.36
C GLU A 180 9.50 -10.47 -4.66
N VAL A 181 9.60 -9.14 -4.58
CA VAL A 181 9.82 -8.29 -5.76
C VAL A 181 11.17 -8.60 -6.40
N SER A 182 12.25 -8.72 -5.62
CA SER A 182 13.57 -9.11 -6.14
C SER A 182 13.52 -10.46 -6.88
N SER A 183 12.78 -11.41 -6.34
CA SER A 183 12.59 -12.74 -6.97
C SER A 183 11.78 -12.66 -8.28
N ALA A 184 10.83 -11.72 -8.37
CA ALA A 184 10.05 -11.48 -9.59
C ALA A 184 10.89 -10.83 -10.72
N PHE A 185 12.01 -10.15 -10.37
CA PHE A 185 12.88 -9.46 -11.31
C PHE A 185 14.35 -9.90 -11.17
N PRO A 186 14.71 -11.14 -11.56
CA PRO A 186 16.08 -11.61 -11.44
C PRO A 186 17.10 -10.69 -12.10
N GLY A 187 18.16 -10.36 -11.36
CA GLY A 187 19.25 -9.50 -11.83
C GLY A 187 19.00 -8.00 -11.66
N LYS A 188 17.83 -7.57 -11.17
CA LYS A 188 17.56 -6.20 -10.80
C LYS A 188 17.64 -5.99 -9.29
N LYS A 189 18.34 -4.94 -8.86
CA LYS A 189 18.36 -4.56 -7.44
C LYS A 189 17.07 -3.83 -7.06
N VAL A 190 16.59 -4.02 -5.86
CA VAL A 190 15.58 -3.14 -5.27
C VAL A 190 16.31 -1.93 -4.68
N TYR A 191 16.06 -0.77 -5.25
CA TYR A 191 16.66 0.49 -4.81
C TYR A 191 15.90 1.11 -3.65
N ALA A 192 14.56 1.18 -3.75
CA ALA A 192 13.75 1.90 -2.78
C ALA A 192 12.47 1.17 -2.41
N MET A 193 12.01 1.40 -1.16
CA MET A 193 10.69 1.00 -0.69
C MET A 193 10.00 2.17 0.02
N LEU A 194 8.78 2.48 -0.42
CA LEU A 194 7.96 3.57 0.11
C LEU A 194 6.61 3.05 0.59
N GLY A 195 6.14 3.56 1.75
CA GLY A 195 4.82 3.25 2.30
C GLY A 195 4.82 3.04 3.80
N GLY A 196 3.76 2.45 4.34
CA GLY A 196 3.66 2.07 5.74
C GLY A 196 4.16 0.66 6.02
N PHE A 197 4.60 0.43 7.26
CA PHE A 197 5.16 -0.87 7.69
C PHE A 197 4.38 -1.53 8.82
N HIS A 198 3.20 -1.02 9.12
CA HIS A 198 2.29 -1.55 10.15
C HIS A 198 2.96 -1.78 11.52
N LEU A 199 3.74 -0.79 11.98
CA LEU A 199 4.56 -0.88 13.19
C LEU A 199 4.03 -0.06 14.38
N HIS A 200 2.94 0.71 14.21
CA HIS A 200 2.44 1.67 15.21
C HIS A 200 2.15 1.07 16.60
N ASN A 201 1.97 -0.24 16.71
CA ASN A 201 1.65 -0.96 17.95
C ASN A 201 2.71 -2.00 18.34
N LYS A 202 3.91 -1.96 17.73
CA LYS A 202 4.96 -2.94 17.98
C LYS A 202 5.90 -2.48 19.09
N SER A 203 6.55 -3.44 19.75
CA SER A 203 7.61 -3.15 20.72
C SER A 203 8.89 -2.67 20.02
N GLU A 204 9.70 -1.89 20.72
CA GLU A 204 10.99 -1.43 20.20
C GLU A 204 11.88 -2.60 19.74
N LYS A 205 11.94 -3.68 20.51
CA LYS A 205 12.68 -4.90 20.11
C LYS A 205 12.22 -5.42 18.76
N TYR A 206 10.89 -5.48 18.53
CA TYR A 206 10.34 -5.93 17.24
C TYR A 206 10.77 -5.01 16.10
N ILE A 207 10.79 -3.68 16.34
CA ILE A 207 11.16 -2.69 15.32
C ILE A 207 12.65 -2.78 14.99
N VAL A 208 13.52 -3.01 15.99
CA VAL A 208 14.96 -3.24 15.78
C VAL A 208 15.19 -4.50 14.95
N ASP A 209 14.54 -5.61 15.29
CA ASP A 209 14.62 -6.87 14.52
C ASP A 209 14.09 -6.67 13.07
N PHE A 210 13.03 -5.89 12.91
CA PHE A 210 12.48 -5.51 11.59
C PHE A 210 13.49 -4.70 10.78
N ALA A 211 14.11 -3.68 11.38
CA ALA A 211 15.10 -2.84 10.73
C ALA A 211 16.32 -3.65 10.26
N SER A 212 16.79 -4.61 11.08
CA SER A 212 17.87 -5.53 10.69
C SER A 212 17.52 -6.29 9.42
N LYS A 213 16.32 -6.88 9.34
CA LYS A 213 15.87 -7.61 8.16
C LYS A 213 15.75 -6.72 6.93
N VAL A 214 15.32 -5.46 7.10
CA VAL A 214 15.27 -4.49 5.99
C VAL A 214 16.69 -4.17 5.51
N LYS A 215 17.66 -3.98 6.40
CA LYS A 215 19.08 -3.79 6.02
C LYS A 215 19.64 -4.97 5.22
N GLU A 216 19.31 -6.19 5.64
CA GLU A 216 19.78 -7.43 4.99
C GLU A 216 19.32 -7.55 3.55
N THR A 217 18.21 -6.87 3.14
CA THR A 217 17.75 -6.84 1.76
C THR A 217 18.66 -6.01 0.83
N GLY A 218 19.49 -5.14 1.39
CA GLY A 218 20.35 -4.24 0.62
C GLY A 218 19.61 -3.04 0.00
N VAL A 219 18.36 -2.76 0.41
CA VAL A 219 17.63 -1.57 -0.04
C VAL A 219 18.37 -0.29 0.36
N GLU A 220 18.46 0.67 -0.57
CA GLU A 220 19.27 1.89 -0.38
C GLU A 220 18.43 3.11 0.04
N TYR A 221 17.10 3.06 -0.14
CA TYR A 221 16.20 4.14 0.24
C TYR A 221 14.90 3.58 0.81
N VAL A 222 14.52 4.06 1.98
CA VAL A 222 13.27 3.73 2.66
C VAL A 222 12.55 5.03 3.00
N CYS A 223 11.27 5.14 2.62
CA CYS A 223 10.44 6.27 3.01
C CYS A 223 9.14 5.75 3.63
N THR A 224 8.93 6.01 4.92
CA THR A 224 7.84 5.39 5.66
C THR A 224 7.06 6.36 6.53
N GLY A 225 5.78 6.04 6.76
CA GLY A 225 4.86 6.83 7.56
C GLY A 225 3.54 6.09 7.76
N HIS A 226 2.41 6.79 7.86
CA HIS A 226 1.07 6.21 8.00
C HIS A 226 1.00 5.18 9.14
N CYS A 227 0.74 3.91 8.83
CA CYS A 227 0.63 2.82 9.81
C CYS A 227 1.96 2.41 10.46
N THR A 228 3.08 3.00 10.07
CA THR A 228 4.36 2.88 10.80
C THR A 228 4.26 3.54 12.17
N GLY A 229 3.64 4.72 12.25
CA GLY A 229 3.54 5.51 13.47
C GLY A 229 4.83 6.25 13.83
N ASP A 230 4.69 7.43 14.43
CA ASP A 230 5.83 8.33 14.71
C ASP A 230 6.88 7.71 15.64
N ALA A 231 6.45 7.09 16.74
CA ALA A 231 7.37 6.46 17.70
C ALA A 231 8.19 5.33 17.05
N SER A 232 7.55 4.54 16.19
CA SER A 232 8.24 3.46 15.46
C SER A 232 9.16 4.01 14.38
N TYR A 233 8.78 5.12 13.74
CA TYR A 233 9.65 5.82 12.80
C TYR A 233 10.96 6.27 13.46
N GLU A 234 10.92 6.85 14.67
CA GLU A 234 12.14 7.28 15.37
C GLU A 234 13.10 6.11 15.65
N VAL A 235 12.56 4.94 16.00
CA VAL A 235 13.37 3.74 16.16
C VAL A 235 13.97 3.30 14.83
N LEU A 236 13.15 3.26 13.76
CA LEU A 236 13.62 2.91 12.42
C LEU A 236 14.70 3.89 11.92
N LYS A 237 14.54 5.20 12.15
CA LYS A 237 15.54 6.21 11.77
C LYS A 237 16.85 6.00 12.48
N ARG A 238 16.81 5.68 13.78
CA ARG A 238 18.00 5.34 14.57
C ARG A 238 18.72 4.09 14.02
N GLU A 239 17.97 3.05 13.69
CA GLU A 239 18.53 1.77 13.23
C GLU A 239 18.97 1.79 11.77
N LEU A 240 18.19 2.40 10.88
CA LEU A 240 18.45 2.44 9.43
C LEU A 240 19.32 3.62 9.00
N GLY A 241 19.44 4.66 9.83
CA GLY A 241 20.25 5.83 9.53
C GLY A 241 19.72 6.65 8.34
N ASP A 242 20.62 7.07 7.47
CA ASP A 242 20.31 8.00 6.38
C ASP A 242 19.42 7.42 5.27
N ILE A 243 19.33 6.11 5.15
CA ILE A 243 18.43 5.49 4.18
C ILE A 243 16.95 5.64 4.55
N CYS A 244 16.63 5.92 5.85
CA CYS A 244 15.26 6.02 6.35
C CYS A 244 14.75 7.47 6.33
N ASN A 245 13.65 7.68 5.63
CA ASN A 245 13.00 8.98 5.44
C ASN A 245 11.53 8.91 5.88
N LYS A 246 10.95 10.07 6.24
CA LYS A 246 9.57 10.14 6.72
C LYS A 246 8.62 10.62 5.64
N ILE A 247 7.52 9.89 5.46
CA ILE A 247 6.40 10.35 4.63
C ILE A 247 5.65 11.47 5.36
N SER A 248 5.36 12.53 4.64
CA SER A 248 4.49 13.64 5.08
C SER A 248 3.64 14.13 3.91
N VAL A 249 2.54 14.80 4.23
CA VAL A 249 1.70 15.43 3.20
C VAL A 249 2.51 16.48 2.44
N GLY A 250 2.51 16.39 1.11
CA GLY A 250 3.26 17.29 0.24
C GLY A 250 4.74 16.92 0.06
N LEU A 251 5.20 15.80 0.61
CA LEU A 251 6.54 15.29 0.31
C LEU A 251 6.66 14.97 -1.17
N VAL A 252 7.74 15.44 -1.79
CA VAL A 252 8.13 15.09 -3.16
C VAL A 252 9.46 14.34 -3.10
N VAL A 253 9.56 13.23 -3.81
CA VAL A 253 10.77 12.41 -3.91
C VAL A 253 11.00 12.11 -5.40
N GLU A 254 12.25 12.25 -5.86
CA GLU A 254 12.67 11.95 -7.22
C GLU A 254 13.73 10.82 -7.24
N PHE A 255 13.60 9.90 -8.18
CA PHE A 255 14.49 8.74 -8.33
C PHE A 255 15.18 8.69 -9.69
#